data_66b496723314e5ba1dedf01da7a15ddd
#
_entry.id   66b496723314e5ba1dedf01da7a15ddd
#
_cell.length_a   1.000
_cell.length_b   1.000
_cell.length_c   1.000
_cell.angle_alpha   90.00
_cell.angle_beta   90.00
_cell.angle_gamma   90.00
#
_symmetry.space_group_name_H-M   'P 1'
#
loop_
_entity.id
_entity.type
_entity.pdbx_description
1 polymer ?
#
loop_
_entity_poly.entity_id
_entity_poly.type
_entity_poly.pdbx_seq_one_letter_code
_entity_poly.pdbx_strand_id
1 'polypeptide(L)'
;MSSVDLITLGLLALQAGFILMMIVYLISGLDDLFVDLLFFVMKVVQWLGRDARRHQPSLGEMAEKPEQAFALMFPAWQESNVIRRALLNTIGNIDYRNFHVFVGTYVNDPETQREVEEVMRHYANVTQLIVPHPGPTCKADCLNWIVKGIREYQEEHGIRFAGVILHDAEDVVDTLSLKLFNCLMPEWDLVQIPIISLERPWWNLIGGHYMDEFAEAHCKEIHVREWFAGIVPGAGVGTGYSVRALDAATAVLTANVLQPTA
;
A
#
# COMPACT_ATOMS: atom_id res chain seq x y z
N MET A 1 28.58 -4.87 -49.55
CA MET A 1 27.14 -4.85 -49.32
C MET A 1 26.58 -3.69 -50.11
N SER A 2 25.67 -3.93 -51.02
CA SER A 2 25.05 -2.84 -51.80
C SER A 2 24.07 -2.04 -50.90
N SER A 3 23.75 -0.81 -51.29
CA SER A 3 22.74 -0.01 -50.58
C SER A 3 21.37 -0.71 -50.51
N VAL A 4 21.06 -1.53 -51.52
CA VAL A 4 19.84 -2.35 -51.59
C VAL A 4 19.88 -3.47 -50.50
N ASP A 5 21.03 -4.10 -50.27
CA ASP A 5 21.19 -5.15 -49.25
C ASP A 5 20.99 -4.57 -47.87
N LEU A 6 21.46 -3.35 -47.60
CA LEU A 6 21.32 -2.66 -46.34
C LEU A 6 19.84 -2.30 -46.04
N ILE A 7 19.12 -1.81 -47.06
CA ILE A 7 17.69 -1.49 -46.94
C ILE A 7 16.87 -2.78 -46.66
N THR A 8 17.17 -3.85 -47.41
CA THR A 8 16.48 -5.14 -47.21
C THR A 8 16.72 -5.70 -45.82
N LEU A 9 17.96 -5.65 -45.32
CA LEU A 9 18.28 -6.08 -43.95
C LEU A 9 17.55 -5.22 -42.91
N GLY A 10 17.49 -3.89 -43.11
CA GLY A 10 16.76 -2.99 -42.23
C GLY A 10 15.24 -3.30 -42.18
N LEU A 11 14.62 -3.60 -43.35
CA LEU A 11 13.21 -3.97 -43.40
C LEU A 11 12.94 -5.31 -42.71
N LEU A 12 13.81 -6.31 -42.88
CA LEU A 12 13.69 -7.60 -42.19
C LEU A 12 13.84 -7.45 -40.69
N ALA A 13 14.78 -6.63 -40.22
CA ALA A 13 14.95 -6.33 -38.79
C ALA A 13 13.72 -5.63 -38.21
N LEU A 14 13.15 -4.66 -38.92
CA LEU A 14 11.92 -3.97 -38.54
C LEU A 14 10.74 -4.94 -38.48
N GLN A 15 10.58 -5.80 -39.49
CA GLN A 15 9.53 -6.81 -39.53
C GLN A 15 9.67 -7.82 -38.36
N ALA A 16 10.88 -8.28 -38.05
CA ALA A 16 11.13 -9.15 -36.90
C ALA A 16 10.79 -8.45 -35.58
N GLY A 17 11.13 -7.17 -35.44
CA GLY A 17 10.76 -6.34 -34.29
C GLY A 17 9.24 -6.22 -34.10
N PHE A 18 8.49 -5.98 -35.19
CA PHE A 18 7.02 -5.95 -35.15
C PHE A 18 6.42 -7.30 -34.75
N ILE A 19 6.91 -8.41 -35.31
CA ILE A 19 6.43 -9.73 -34.95
C ILE A 19 6.67 -10.01 -33.46
N LEU A 20 7.85 -9.72 -32.94
CA LEU A 20 8.17 -9.87 -31.52
C LEU A 20 7.24 -9.04 -30.63
N MET A 21 7.01 -7.78 -31.01
CA MET A 21 6.09 -6.90 -30.29
C MET A 21 4.66 -7.44 -30.29
N MET A 22 4.17 -7.93 -31.44
CA MET A 22 2.85 -8.57 -31.55
C MET A 22 2.73 -9.81 -30.67
N ILE A 23 3.79 -10.62 -30.57
CA ILE A 23 3.79 -11.80 -29.68
C ILE A 23 3.70 -11.36 -28.22
N VAL A 24 4.45 -10.34 -27.80
CA VAL A 24 4.39 -9.82 -26.43
C VAL A 24 3.00 -9.30 -26.11
N TYR A 25 2.38 -8.51 -27.01
CA TYR A 25 1.01 -8.03 -26.81
C TYR A 25 -0.02 -9.15 -26.78
N LEU A 26 0.15 -10.20 -27.60
CA LEU A 26 -0.74 -11.35 -27.58
C LEU A 26 -0.67 -12.10 -26.25
N ILE A 27 0.54 -12.31 -25.73
CA ILE A 27 0.74 -12.98 -24.43
C ILE A 27 0.14 -12.14 -23.31
N SER A 28 0.39 -10.82 -23.28
CA SER A 28 -0.22 -9.91 -22.31
C SER A 28 -1.74 -9.93 -22.37
N GLY A 29 -2.32 -9.81 -23.56
CA GLY A 29 -3.78 -9.86 -23.73
C GLY A 29 -4.42 -11.21 -23.34
N LEU A 30 -3.69 -12.31 -23.51
CA LEU A 30 -4.17 -13.62 -23.03
C LEU A 30 -4.12 -13.72 -21.50
N ASP A 31 -3.12 -13.11 -20.85
CA ASP A 31 -3.04 -13.03 -19.40
C ASP A 31 -4.20 -12.20 -18.83
N ASP A 32 -4.45 -11.02 -19.41
CA ASP A 32 -5.58 -10.16 -19.03
C ASP A 32 -6.92 -10.90 -19.19
N LEU A 33 -7.13 -11.57 -20.33
CA LEU A 33 -8.33 -12.37 -20.59
C LEU A 33 -8.49 -13.50 -19.57
N PHE A 34 -7.40 -14.13 -19.16
CA PHE A 34 -7.43 -15.18 -18.12
C PHE A 34 -7.86 -14.61 -16.77
N VAL A 35 -7.34 -13.45 -16.38
CA VAL A 35 -7.75 -12.75 -15.14
C VAL A 35 -9.23 -12.36 -15.21
N ASP A 36 -9.72 -11.86 -16.35
CA ASP A 36 -11.13 -11.51 -16.56
C ASP A 36 -12.04 -12.73 -16.41
N LEU A 37 -11.65 -13.84 -16.99
CA LEU A 37 -12.39 -15.10 -16.87
C LEU A 37 -12.46 -15.58 -15.42
N LEU A 38 -11.34 -15.54 -14.70
CA LEU A 38 -11.29 -15.89 -13.27
C LEU A 38 -12.15 -14.95 -12.43
N PHE A 39 -12.12 -13.64 -12.71
CA PHE A 39 -12.98 -12.67 -12.03
C PHE A 39 -14.47 -12.98 -12.23
N PHE A 40 -14.87 -13.28 -13.46
CA PHE A 40 -16.24 -13.66 -13.77
C PHE A 40 -16.64 -14.95 -13.03
N VAL A 41 -15.79 -15.98 -13.06
CA VAL A 41 -16.03 -17.24 -12.33
C VAL A 41 -16.16 -16.98 -10.83
N MET A 42 -15.27 -16.17 -10.26
CA MET A 42 -15.33 -15.76 -8.86
C MET A 42 -16.67 -15.10 -8.53
N LYS A 43 -17.14 -14.14 -9.36
CA LYS A 43 -18.42 -13.47 -9.15
C LYS A 43 -19.61 -14.43 -9.22
N VAL A 44 -19.59 -15.39 -10.15
CA VAL A 44 -20.63 -16.42 -10.26
C VAL A 44 -20.63 -17.33 -9.02
N VAL A 45 -19.45 -17.74 -8.53
CA VAL A 45 -19.33 -18.56 -7.31
C VAL A 45 -19.85 -17.81 -6.08
N GLN A 46 -19.52 -16.53 -5.97
CA GLN A 46 -20.03 -15.65 -4.90
C GLN A 46 -21.56 -15.50 -4.98
N TRP A 47 -22.09 -15.26 -6.18
CA TRP A 47 -23.53 -15.13 -6.40
C TRP A 47 -24.29 -16.42 -6.04
N LEU A 48 -23.70 -17.59 -6.27
CA LEU A 48 -24.25 -18.89 -5.86
C LEU A 48 -24.13 -19.16 -4.34
N GLY A 49 -23.61 -18.20 -3.55
CA GLY A 49 -23.44 -18.34 -2.11
C GLY A 49 -22.42 -19.42 -1.68
N ARG A 50 -21.55 -19.85 -2.59
CA ARG A 50 -20.57 -20.93 -2.35
C ARG A 50 -19.23 -20.44 -1.82
N ASP A 51 -19.02 -19.13 -1.76
CA ASP A 51 -17.77 -18.53 -1.25
C ASP A 51 -17.91 -18.19 0.25
N ALA A 52 -17.85 -19.25 1.07
CA ALA A 52 -17.90 -19.10 2.53
C ALA A 52 -16.61 -18.50 3.14
N ARG A 53 -15.57 -18.28 2.33
CA ARG A 53 -14.25 -17.80 2.80
C ARG A 53 -14.21 -16.29 3.06
N ARG A 54 -15.21 -15.53 2.61
CA ARG A 54 -15.23 -14.08 2.69
C ARG A 54 -16.40 -13.61 3.54
N HIS A 55 -16.17 -13.59 4.84
CA HIS A 55 -17.01 -12.78 5.71
C HIS A 55 -16.64 -11.30 5.47
N GLN A 56 -17.53 -10.55 4.83
CA GLN A 56 -17.41 -9.09 4.75
C GLN A 56 -18.09 -8.52 5.99
N PRO A 57 -17.34 -7.87 6.90
CA PRO A 57 -17.95 -7.29 8.10
C PRO A 57 -19.03 -6.29 7.72
N SER A 58 -20.21 -6.43 8.30
CA SER A 58 -21.28 -5.44 8.16
C SER A 58 -20.95 -4.16 8.93
N LEU A 59 -21.60 -3.05 8.57
CA LEU A 59 -21.44 -1.79 9.33
C LEU A 59 -21.77 -1.96 10.81
N GLY A 60 -22.75 -2.80 11.15
CA GLY A 60 -23.10 -3.11 12.53
C GLY A 60 -21.96 -3.82 13.26
N GLU A 61 -21.39 -4.87 12.68
CA GLU A 61 -20.25 -5.59 13.26
C GLU A 61 -19.03 -4.69 13.46
N MET A 62 -18.75 -3.81 12.47
CA MET A 62 -17.67 -2.84 12.59
C MET A 62 -17.90 -1.82 13.70
N ALA A 63 -19.15 -1.43 13.95
CA ALA A 63 -19.51 -0.46 15.00
C ALA A 63 -19.50 -1.07 16.42
N GLU A 64 -19.87 -2.35 16.54
CA GLU A 64 -20.00 -3.02 17.84
C GLU A 64 -18.67 -3.61 18.33
N LYS A 65 -17.70 -3.85 17.46
CA LYS A 65 -16.44 -4.47 17.86
C LYS A 65 -15.58 -3.51 18.69
N PRO A 66 -15.12 -3.91 19.88
CA PRO A 66 -14.23 -3.09 20.72
C PRO A 66 -12.98 -2.66 19.96
N GLU A 67 -12.63 -1.39 20.07
CA GLU A 67 -11.48 -0.82 19.38
C GLU A 67 -10.15 -1.33 19.95
N GLN A 68 -9.35 -1.96 19.12
CA GLN A 68 -7.95 -2.29 19.40
C GLN A 68 -7.06 -1.10 19.03
N ALA A 69 -5.87 -1.00 19.61
CA ALA A 69 -4.91 0.04 19.27
C ALA A 69 -4.27 -0.23 17.89
N PHE A 70 -4.23 0.77 17.02
CA PHE A 70 -3.55 0.71 15.71
C PHE A 70 -2.48 1.78 15.59
N ALA A 71 -1.36 1.45 14.93
CA ALA A 71 -0.35 2.40 14.52
C ALA A 71 -0.52 2.75 13.03
N LEU A 72 -0.52 4.03 12.69
CA LEU A 72 -0.49 4.50 11.31
C LEU A 72 0.92 4.97 10.99
N MET A 73 1.50 4.52 9.87
CA MET A 73 2.84 4.89 9.41
C MET A 73 2.76 5.81 8.20
N PHE A 74 3.43 6.94 8.29
CA PHE A 74 3.60 7.92 7.21
C PHE A 74 5.09 8.19 6.97
N PRO A 75 5.72 7.52 5.99
CA PRO A 75 7.08 7.91 5.57
C PRO A 75 7.00 9.20 4.75
N ALA A 76 7.77 10.21 5.12
CA ALA A 76 7.76 11.52 4.48
C ALA A 76 9.18 11.99 4.13
N TRP A 77 9.40 12.34 2.85
CA TRP A 77 10.62 12.95 2.32
C TRP A 77 10.27 14.10 1.37
N GLN A 78 10.60 15.34 1.76
CA GLN A 78 10.28 16.57 1.02
C GLN A 78 8.76 16.77 0.79
N GLU A 79 7.95 16.41 1.80
CA GLU A 79 6.49 16.46 1.76
C GLU A 79 5.90 17.67 2.51
N SER A 80 6.69 18.73 2.73
CA SER A 80 6.26 19.92 3.48
C SER A 80 4.97 20.56 2.95
N ASN A 81 4.69 20.42 1.65
CA ASN A 81 3.50 21.00 1.02
C ASN A 81 2.20 20.23 1.28
N VAL A 82 2.28 18.93 1.65
CA VAL A 82 1.12 18.04 1.73
C VAL A 82 0.94 17.38 3.09
N ILE A 83 2.02 17.05 3.80
CA ILE A 83 1.99 16.20 5.00
C ILE A 83 1.09 16.75 6.12
N ARG A 84 1.14 18.04 6.44
CA ARG A 84 0.28 18.66 7.45
C ARG A 84 -1.19 18.45 7.12
N ARG A 85 -1.56 18.72 5.87
CA ARG A 85 -2.94 18.61 5.41
C ARG A 85 -3.41 17.16 5.43
N ALA A 86 -2.58 16.21 5.03
CA ALA A 86 -2.88 14.78 5.07
C ALA A 86 -3.09 14.29 6.50
N LEU A 87 -2.21 14.65 7.43
CA LEU A 87 -2.33 14.28 8.84
C LEU A 87 -3.61 14.86 9.48
N LEU A 88 -3.90 16.15 9.28
CA LEU A 88 -5.11 16.78 9.80
C LEU A 88 -6.38 16.16 9.22
N ASN A 89 -6.38 15.84 7.92
CA ASN A 89 -7.49 15.17 7.27
C ASN A 89 -7.69 13.75 7.82
N THR A 90 -6.62 12.98 7.96
CA THR A 90 -6.64 11.63 8.53
C THR A 90 -7.19 11.64 9.95
N ILE A 91 -6.63 12.46 10.84
CA ILE A 91 -7.04 12.53 12.24
C ILE A 91 -8.49 13.04 12.38
N GLY A 92 -8.89 13.99 11.53
CA GLY A 92 -10.22 14.60 11.60
C GLY A 92 -11.34 13.74 10.99
N ASN A 93 -11.02 12.84 10.06
CA ASN A 93 -12.03 12.07 9.33
C ASN A 93 -12.20 10.63 9.82
N ILE A 94 -11.18 10.03 10.44
CA ILE A 94 -11.25 8.66 10.92
C ILE A 94 -12.26 8.53 12.06
N ASP A 95 -13.28 7.69 11.90
CA ASP A 95 -14.23 7.31 12.95
C ASP A 95 -13.65 6.16 13.81
N TYR A 96 -12.56 6.47 14.50
CA TYR A 96 -11.85 5.55 15.38
C TYR A 96 -11.05 6.35 16.41
N ARG A 97 -10.96 5.90 17.66
CA ARG A 97 -10.33 6.65 18.75
C ARG A 97 -8.97 6.09 19.15
N ASN A 98 -8.83 4.78 19.09
CA ASN A 98 -7.66 4.08 19.63
C ASN A 98 -6.58 3.87 18.55
N PHE A 99 -5.99 4.99 18.06
CA PHE A 99 -4.88 4.94 17.11
C PHE A 99 -3.80 5.96 17.41
N HIS A 100 -2.61 5.69 16.92
CA HIS A 100 -1.45 6.58 17.01
C HIS A 100 -0.77 6.71 15.65
N VAL A 101 -0.39 7.91 15.29
CA VAL A 101 0.25 8.24 14.01
C VAL A 101 1.75 8.39 14.20
N PHE A 102 2.54 7.68 13.43
CA PHE A 102 4.01 7.76 13.39
C PHE A 102 4.45 8.29 12.05
N VAL A 103 5.13 9.43 12.06
CA VAL A 103 5.63 10.08 10.84
C VAL A 103 7.15 9.99 10.81
N GLY A 104 7.67 9.28 9.80
CA GLY A 104 9.11 9.22 9.55
C GLY A 104 9.57 10.39 8.71
N THR A 105 10.51 11.17 9.22
CA THR A 105 11.13 12.30 8.51
C THR A 105 12.66 12.16 8.52
N TYR A 106 13.35 12.90 7.69
CA TYR A 106 14.82 12.80 7.60
C TYR A 106 15.53 13.99 8.26
N VAL A 107 16.71 13.75 8.83
CA VAL A 107 17.50 14.77 9.51
C VAL A 107 17.83 15.97 8.61
N ASN A 108 17.90 15.79 7.31
CA ASN A 108 18.19 16.85 6.32
C ASN A 108 16.93 17.42 5.63
N ASP A 109 15.74 17.21 6.21
CA ASP A 109 14.47 17.74 5.70
C ASP A 109 13.73 18.56 6.79
N PRO A 110 14.27 19.72 7.19
CA PRO A 110 13.70 20.52 8.26
C PRO A 110 12.35 21.15 7.90
N GLU A 111 12.01 21.25 6.63
CA GLU A 111 10.73 21.81 6.19
C GLU A 111 9.59 20.85 6.49
N THR A 112 9.72 19.57 6.11
CA THR A 112 8.75 18.53 6.44
C THR A 112 8.67 18.30 7.96
N GLN A 113 9.81 18.35 8.67
CA GLN A 113 9.83 18.22 10.13
C GLN A 113 8.97 19.29 10.81
N ARG A 114 9.10 20.56 10.41
CA ARG A 114 8.30 21.67 10.98
C ARG A 114 6.81 21.50 10.78
N GLU A 115 6.39 20.98 9.62
CA GLU A 115 4.98 20.73 9.34
C GLU A 115 4.41 19.64 10.26
N VAL A 116 5.19 18.58 10.52
CA VAL A 116 4.81 17.52 11.46
C VAL A 116 4.79 18.02 12.90
N GLU A 117 5.80 18.77 13.33
CA GLU A 117 5.87 19.37 14.67
C GLU A 117 4.66 20.28 14.96
N GLU A 118 4.18 21.02 13.95
CA GLU A 118 3.00 21.85 14.11
C GLU A 118 1.73 21.02 14.38
N VAL A 119 1.60 19.85 13.76
CA VAL A 119 0.50 18.92 14.05
C VAL A 119 0.64 18.34 15.46
N MET A 120 1.85 17.95 15.86
CA MET A 120 2.13 17.38 17.19
C MET A 120 1.79 18.33 18.35
N ARG A 121 1.87 19.65 18.14
CA ARG A 121 1.46 20.63 19.15
C ARG A 121 -0.02 20.57 19.52
N HIS A 122 -0.84 20.07 18.61
CA HIS A 122 -2.29 20.03 18.77
C HIS A 122 -2.84 18.60 18.98
N TYR A 123 -2.07 17.57 18.61
CA TYR A 123 -2.50 16.17 18.62
C TYR A 123 -1.48 15.27 19.33
N ALA A 124 -1.82 14.85 20.55
CA ALA A 124 -0.94 14.01 21.38
C ALA A 124 -0.75 12.59 20.80
N ASN A 125 -1.61 12.17 19.89
CA ASN A 125 -1.53 10.87 19.22
C ASN A 125 -0.73 10.92 17.91
N VAL A 126 0.18 11.88 17.76
CA VAL A 126 1.14 11.98 16.64
C VAL A 126 2.55 12.00 17.19
N THR A 127 3.42 11.16 16.65
CA THR A 127 4.84 11.08 17.00
C THR A 127 5.69 11.18 15.74
N GLN A 128 6.64 12.10 15.73
CA GLN A 128 7.65 12.20 14.69
C GLN A 128 8.85 11.33 15.03
N LEU A 129 9.32 10.58 14.03
CA LEU A 129 10.51 9.74 14.11
C LEU A 129 11.52 10.24 13.08
N ILE A 130 12.66 10.77 13.55
CA ILE A 130 13.67 11.33 12.66
C ILE A 130 14.67 10.22 12.29
N VAL A 131 14.75 9.92 11.00
CA VAL A 131 15.78 9.04 10.44
C VAL A 131 17.13 9.71 10.62
N PRO A 132 18.12 9.10 11.29
CA PRO A 132 19.34 9.77 11.76
C PRO A 132 20.36 10.06 10.66
N HIS A 133 20.19 9.51 9.49
CA HIS A 133 21.06 9.74 8.32
C HIS A 133 20.32 10.55 7.23
N PRO A 134 21.06 11.28 6.39
CA PRO A 134 20.45 12.09 5.34
C PRO A 134 19.70 11.25 4.29
N GLY A 135 18.53 11.76 3.84
CA GLY A 135 17.87 11.33 2.64
C GLY A 135 18.41 12.01 1.36
N PRO A 136 17.96 11.59 0.16
CA PRO A 136 16.97 10.54 -0.05
C PRO A 136 17.52 9.12 0.15
N THR A 137 16.68 8.22 0.65
CA THR A 137 16.93 6.79 0.70
C THR A 137 15.77 6.04 0.02
N CYS A 138 15.70 4.72 0.15
CA CYS A 138 14.50 4.01 -0.28
C CYS A 138 13.39 4.10 0.79
N LYS A 139 12.14 4.03 0.37
CA LYS A 139 10.97 4.05 1.27
C LYS A 139 11.08 3.02 2.39
N ALA A 140 11.62 1.82 2.07
CA ALA A 140 11.79 0.73 3.04
C ALA A 140 12.71 1.11 4.21
N ASP A 141 13.73 1.92 3.98
CA ASP A 141 14.61 2.39 5.03
C ASP A 141 13.86 3.27 6.04
N CYS A 142 13.11 4.27 5.58
CA CYS A 142 12.27 5.08 6.45
C CYS A 142 11.27 4.23 7.23
N LEU A 143 10.61 3.27 6.57
CA LEU A 143 9.65 2.37 7.22
C LEU A 143 10.30 1.51 8.31
N ASN A 144 11.53 1.03 8.12
CA ASN A 144 12.26 0.29 9.14
C ASN A 144 12.52 1.15 10.40
N TRP A 145 12.85 2.42 10.21
CA TRP A 145 13.01 3.36 11.32
C TRP A 145 11.69 3.63 12.03
N ILE A 146 10.58 3.76 11.28
CA ILE A 146 9.25 3.92 11.87
C ILE A 146 8.87 2.68 12.69
N VAL A 147 9.05 1.48 12.15
CA VAL A 147 8.76 0.21 12.85
C VAL A 147 9.58 0.09 14.15
N LYS A 148 10.85 0.49 14.11
CA LYS A 148 11.70 0.54 15.30
C LYS A 148 11.13 1.50 16.34
N GLY A 149 10.78 2.72 15.94
CA GLY A 149 10.20 3.72 16.84
C GLY A 149 8.83 3.30 17.40
N ILE A 150 8.00 2.59 16.63
CA ILE A 150 6.75 2.01 17.11
C ILE A 150 7.00 1.00 18.23
N ARG A 151 8.03 0.14 18.11
CA ARG A 151 8.38 -0.82 19.16
C ARG A 151 8.87 -0.13 20.44
N GLU A 152 9.75 0.84 20.31
CA GLU A 152 10.24 1.66 21.41
C GLU A 152 9.07 2.36 22.12
N TYR A 153 8.13 2.93 21.36
CA TYR A 153 6.92 3.56 21.89
C TYR A 153 6.02 2.57 22.66
N GLN A 154 5.84 1.35 22.13
CA GLN A 154 5.07 0.31 22.80
C GLN A 154 5.69 -0.11 24.14
N GLU A 155 7.01 -0.23 24.20
CA GLU A 155 7.75 -0.57 25.42
C GLU A 155 7.66 0.55 26.46
N GLU A 156 7.85 1.79 26.03
CA GLU A 156 7.83 2.97 26.92
C GLU A 156 6.44 3.20 27.54
N HIS A 157 5.38 3.03 26.75
CA HIS A 157 4.01 3.34 27.19
C HIS A 157 3.22 2.10 27.69
N GLY A 158 3.81 0.92 27.60
CA GLY A 158 3.15 -0.33 28.02
C GLY A 158 1.91 -0.69 27.20
N ILE A 159 1.86 -0.25 25.94
CA ILE A 159 0.74 -0.53 25.03
C ILE A 159 1.15 -1.57 23.99
N ARG A 160 0.14 -2.17 23.32
CA ARG A 160 0.37 -3.04 22.19
C ARG A 160 -0.60 -2.69 21.08
N PHE A 161 -0.06 -2.42 19.91
CA PHE A 161 -0.85 -2.24 18.70
C PHE A 161 -1.29 -3.62 18.15
N ALA A 162 -2.52 -3.70 17.68
CA ALA A 162 -3.04 -4.89 17.00
C ALA A 162 -2.46 -5.02 15.58
N GLY A 163 -2.17 -3.90 14.96
CA GLY A 163 -1.56 -3.83 13.65
C GLY A 163 -0.97 -2.47 13.34
N VAL A 164 -0.21 -2.44 12.25
CA VAL A 164 0.44 -1.25 11.72
C VAL A 164 -0.02 -1.04 10.29
N ILE A 165 -0.51 0.14 9.96
CA ILE A 165 -1.11 0.46 8.66
C ILE A 165 -0.27 1.51 7.96
N LEU A 166 0.09 1.22 6.72
CA LEU A 166 0.94 2.08 5.90
C LEU A 166 0.09 3.02 5.03
N HIS A 167 0.41 4.30 5.10
CA HIS A 167 -0.13 5.36 4.25
C HIS A 167 1.00 6.17 3.63
N ASP A 168 0.72 6.81 2.48
CA ASP A 168 1.61 7.81 1.91
C ASP A 168 1.26 9.21 2.44
N ALA A 169 2.21 10.12 2.33
CA ALA A 169 2.08 11.49 2.84
C ALA A 169 0.96 12.32 2.17
N GLU A 170 0.42 11.84 1.06
CA GLU A 170 -0.62 12.47 0.24
C GLU A 170 -1.98 11.77 0.29
N ASP A 171 -2.08 10.67 1.07
CA ASP A 171 -3.30 9.86 1.11
C ASP A 171 -4.47 10.54 1.80
N VAL A 172 -5.65 10.24 1.29
CA VAL A 172 -6.93 10.51 1.96
C VAL A 172 -7.46 9.21 2.55
N VAL A 173 -7.44 9.12 3.86
CA VAL A 173 -7.86 7.89 4.58
C VAL A 173 -9.37 7.88 4.74
N ASP A 174 -10.00 6.74 4.38
CA ASP A 174 -11.45 6.56 4.55
C ASP A 174 -11.85 6.49 6.02
N THR A 175 -13.02 7.05 6.33
CA THR A 175 -13.55 7.19 7.69
C THR A 175 -13.66 5.85 8.43
N LEU A 176 -14.02 4.76 7.74
CA LEU A 176 -14.26 3.45 8.31
C LEU A 176 -13.07 2.49 8.18
N SER A 177 -11.97 2.93 7.58
CA SER A 177 -10.81 2.07 7.29
C SER A 177 -10.30 1.34 8.54
N LEU A 178 -10.10 2.04 9.67
CA LEU A 178 -9.62 1.43 10.91
C LEU A 178 -10.64 0.48 11.55
N LYS A 179 -11.93 0.73 11.39
CA LYS A 179 -12.96 -0.23 11.83
C LYS A 179 -12.90 -1.53 11.02
N LEU A 180 -12.63 -1.42 9.72
CA LEU A 180 -12.44 -2.59 8.86
C LEU A 180 -11.20 -3.36 9.26
N PHE A 181 -10.05 -2.68 9.44
CA PHE A 181 -8.83 -3.32 9.96
C PHE A 181 -9.06 -3.97 11.31
N ASN A 182 -9.79 -3.32 12.23
CA ASN A 182 -10.14 -3.87 13.53
C ASN A 182 -10.93 -5.18 13.43
N CYS A 183 -11.77 -5.33 12.41
CA CYS A 183 -12.49 -6.57 12.17
C CYS A 183 -11.62 -7.68 11.58
N LEU A 184 -10.71 -7.35 10.68
CA LEU A 184 -9.97 -8.31 9.89
C LEU A 184 -8.63 -8.74 10.50
N MET A 185 -7.89 -7.81 11.13
CA MET A 185 -6.55 -8.06 11.65
C MET A 185 -6.39 -9.19 12.67
N PRO A 186 -7.36 -9.52 13.54
CA PRO A 186 -7.23 -10.68 14.42
C PRO A 186 -7.08 -12.02 13.67
N GLU A 187 -7.62 -12.11 12.45
CA GLU A 187 -7.61 -13.32 11.64
C GLU A 187 -6.53 -13.29 10.56
N TRP A 188 -6.22 -12.10 10.02
CA TRP A 188 -5.33 -11.94 8.87
C TRP A 188 -4.06 -11.19 9.24
N ASP A 189 -2.93 -11.69 8.75
CA ASP A 189 -1.62 -11.08 8.97
C ASP A 189 -1.33 -9.91 8.03
N LEU A 190 -1.95 -9.89 6.87
CA LEU A 190 -1.89 -8.82 5.90
C LEU A 190 -3.29 -8.53 5.37
N VAL A 191 -3.67 -7.28 5.43
CA VAL A 191 -4.94 -6.77 4.87
C VAL A 191 -4.63 -5.60 3.95
N GLN A 192 -5.02 -5.73 2.68
CA GLN A 192 -4.95 -4.66 1.70
C GLN A 192 -6.33 -4.12 1.43
N ILE A 193 -6.57 -2.85 1.78
CA ILE A 193 -7.80 -2.17 1.35
C ILE A 193 -7.65 -1.63 -0.08
N PRO A 194 -8.72 -1.58 -0.88
CA PRO A 194 -8.66 -0.99 -2.20
C PRO A 194 -8.23 0.47 -2.15
N ILE A 195 -7.32 0.85 -3.06
CA ILE A 195 -6.94 2.24 -3.27
C ILE A 195 -7.71 2.73 -4.48
N ILE A 196 -8.37 3.87 -4.32
CA ILE A 196 -9.19 4.48 -5.37
C ILE A 196 -8.60 5.85 -5.69
N SER A 197 -8.21 6.06 -6.93
CA SER A 197 -7.76 7.37 -7.39
C SER A 197 -8.89 8.39 -7.30
N LEU A 198 -8.59 9.60 -6.83
CA LEU A 198 -9.55 10.69 -6.79
C LEU A 198 -9.96 11.10 -8.21
N GLU A 199 -11.23 11.43 -8.38
CA GLU A 199 -11.80 11.81 -9.67
C GLU A 199 -11.03 12.97 -10.32
N ARG A 200 -10.79 12.84 -11.63
CA ARG A 200 -10.18 13.85 -12.49
C ARG A 200 -11.19 14.36 -13.50
N PRO A 201 -11.05 15.60 -13.99
CA PRO A 201 -11.90 16.09 -15.06
C PRO A 201 -11.81 15.19 -16.28
N TRP A 202 -12.93 14.93 -16.97
CA TRP A 202 -13.05 13.98 -18.10
C TRP A 202 -12.10 14.28 -19.28
N TRP A 203 -11.62 15.52 -19.43
CA TRP A 203 -10.64 15.90 -20.46
C TRP A 203 -9.20 15.56 -20.11
N ASN A 204 -8.92 15.16 -18.87
CA ASN A 204 -7.61 14.68 -18.46
C ASN A 204 -7.47 13.19 -18.79
N LEU A 205 -7.27 12.88 -20.09
CA LEU A 205 -7.21 11.51 -20.59
C LEU A 205 -6.09 10.67 -19.96
N ILE A 206 -4.93 11.29 -19.70
CA ILE A 206 -3.81 10.60 -19.04
C ILE A 206 -4.17 10.26 -17.60
N GLY A 207 -4.73 11.20 -16.85
CA GLY A 207 -5.21 10.97 -15.49
C GLY A 207 -6.35 9.95 -15.42
N GLY A 208 -7.26 9.96 -16.42
CA GLY A 208 -8.34 8.98 -16.55
C GLY A 208 -7.81 7.57 -16.76
N HIS A 209 -6.85 7.40 -17.67
CA HIS A 209 -6.22 6.09 -17.90
C HIS A 209 -5.52 5.54 -16.64
N TYR A 210 -4.82 6.41 -15.90
CA TYR A 210 -4.22 6.04 -14.62
C TYR A 210 -5.26 5.60 -13.57
N MET A 211 -6.41 6.30 -13.52
CA MET A 211 -7.53 5.91 -12.64
C MET A 211 -8.09 4.54 -13.01
N ASP A 212 -8.23 4.25 -14.31
CA ASP A 212 -8.72 2.95 -14.80
C ASP A 212 -7.75 1.82 -14.44
N GLU A 213 -6.43 2.01 -14.65
CA GLU A 213 -5.41 1.04 -14.25
C GLU A 213 -5.42 0.75 -12.74
N PHE A 214 -5.54 1.80 -11.91
CA PHE A 214 -5.66 1.63 -10.47
C PHE A 214 -6.93 0.88 -10.06
N ALA A 215 -8.07 1.23 -10.67
CA ALA A 215 -9.33 0.55 -10.39
C ALA A 215 -9.26 -0.92 -10.82
N GLU A 216 -8.66 -1.22 -11.96
CA GLU A 216 -8.47 -2.59 -12.43
C GLU A 216 -7.59 -3.40 -11.47
N ALA A 217 -6.43 -2.87 -11.10
CA ALA A 217 -5.52 -3.54 -10.17
C ALA A 217 -6.19 -3.79 -8.81
N HIS A 218 -6.80 -2.77 -8.19
CA HIS A 218 -7.32 -2.86 -6.83
C HIS A 218 -8.72 -3.48 -6.73
N CYS A 219 -9.59 -3.31 -7.73
CA CYS A 219 -10.97 -3.82 -7.68
C CYS A 219 -11.15 -5.17 -8.39
N LYS A 220 -10.18 -5.61 -9.20
CA LYS A 220 -10.24 -6.85 -9.95
C LYS A 220 -9.06 -7.78 -9.67
N GLU A 221 -7.84 -7.39 -10.06
CA GLU A 221 -6.68 -8.29 -10.03
C GLU A 221 -6.32 -8.79 -8.63
N ILE A 222 -6.22 -7.89 -7.65
CA ILE A 222 -5.89 -8.26 -6.26
C ILE A 222 -6.93 -9.24 -5.72
N HIS A 223 -8.21 -9.04 -6.04
CA HIS A 223 -9.28 -9.92 -5.61
C HIS A 223 -9.18 -11.31 -6.26
N VAL A 224 -8.84 -11.38 -7.56
CA VAL A 224 -8.64 -12.64 -8.26
C VAL A 224 -7.43 -13.38 -7.71
N ARG A 225 -6.32 -12.70 -7.47
CA ARG A 225 -5.10 -13.28 -6.91
C ARG A 225 -5.34 -13.86 -5.51
N GLU A 226 -6.05 -13.14 -4.66
CA GLU A 226 -6.44 -13.64 -3.35
C GLU A 226 -7.37 -14.85 -3.46
N TRP A 227 -8.41 -14.78 -4.30
CA TRP A 227 -9.38 -15.84 -4.45
C TRP A 227 -8.78 -17.13 -5.03
N PHE A 228 -7.91 -16.98 -6.02
CA PHE A 228 -7.32 -18.12 -6.75
C PHE A 228 -6.09 -18.70 -6.04
N ALA A 229 -5.18 -17.84 -5.58
CA ALA A 229 -3.88 -18.26 -5.05
C ALA A 229 -3.73 -18.03 -3.53
N GLY A 230 -4.66 -17.31 -2.88
CA GLY A 230 -4.53 -16.92 -1.47
C GLY A 230 -3.41 -15.93 -1.21
N ILE A 231 -2.97 -15.19 -2.24
CA ILE A 231 -1.85 -14.25 -2.17
C ILE A 231 -2.38 -12.84 -2.42
N VAL A 232 -2.10 -11.93 -1.48
CA VAL A 232 -2.37 -10.51 -1.64
C VAL A 232 -1.05 -9.76 -1.71
N PRO A 233 -0.71 -9.13 -2.84
CA PRO A 233 0.44 -8.25 -2.90
C PRO A 233 0.15 -6.98 -2.08
N GLY A 234 1.08 -6.58 -1.22
CA GLY A 234 1.00 -5.28 -0.57
C GLY A 234 1.23 -4.16 -1.58
N ALA A 235 0.26 -3.28 -1.76
CA ALA A 235 0.36 -2.14 -2.69
C ALA A 235 1.18 -0.97 -2.14
N GLY A 236 1.69 -1.08 -0.90
CA GLY A 236 2.49 -0.04 -0.26
C GLY A 236 1.67 1.06 0.42
N VAL A 237 0.38 1.18 0.12
CA VAL A 237 -0.56 2.16 0.68
C VAL A 237 -1.84 1.42 1.06
N GLY A 238 -2.48 1.82 2.16
CA GLY A 238 -3.69 1.14 2.64
C GLY A 238 -3.45 -0.34 2.97
N THR A 239 -2.19 -0.70 3.26
CA THR A 239 -1.79 -2.05 3.66
C THR A 239 -1.64 -2.10 5.18
N GLY A 240 -2.40 -2.97 5.83
CA GLY A 240 -2.27 -3.27 7.25
C GLY A 240 -1.48 -4.56 7.47
N TYR A 241 -0.56 -4.52 8.41
CA TYR A 241 0.25 -5.65 8.85
C TYR A 241 -0.03 -5.96 10.32
N SER A 242 -0.28 -7.22 10.65
CA SER A 242 -0.30 -7.63 12.06
C SER A 242 1.10 -7.45 12.68
N VAL A 243 1.16 -7.23 13.98
CA VAL A 243 2.46 -7.18 14.68
C VAL A 243 3.22 -8.48 14.50
N ARG A 244 2.52 -9.62 14.48
CA ARG A 244 3.10 -10.95 14.22
C ARG A 244 3.79 -11.02 12.87
N ALA A 245 3.18 -10.47 11.81
CA ALA A 245 3.78 -10.42 10.46
C ALA A 245 5.02 -9.54 10.43
N LEU A 246 4.97 -8.37 11.09
CA LEU A 246 6.11 -7.46 11.18
C LEU A 246 7.29 -8.09 11.94
N ASP A 247 7.01 -8.80 13.02
CA ASP A 247 8.03 -9.48 13.80
C ASP A 247 8.68 -10.61 12.99
N ALA A 248 7.89 -11.40 12.26
CA ALA A 248 8.40 -12.43 11.38
C ALA A 248 9.27 -11.86 10.24
N ALA A 249 8.81 -10.78 9.58
CA ALA A 249 9.57 -10.11 8.54
C ALA A 249 10.90 -9.55 9.05
N THR A 250 10.91 -8.95 10.24
CA THR A 250 12.13 -8.43 10.86
C THR A 250 13.09 -9.53 11.25
N ALA A 251 12.60 -10.66 11.76
CA ALA A 251 13.45 -11.81 12.09
C ALA A 251 14.16 -12.38 10.85
N VAL A 252 13.47 -12.46 9.71
CA VAL A 252 14.04 -12.91 8.43
C VAL A 252 15.12 -11.92 7.94
N LEU A 253 14.87 -10.62 8.01
CA LEU A 253 15.85 -9.60 7.62
C LEU A 253 17.09 -9.64 8.50
N THR A 254 16.94 -9.81 9.80
CA THR A 254 18.06 -9.89 10.75
C THR A 254 18.88 -11.15 10.50
N ALA A 255 18.25 -12.29 10.24
CA ALA A 255 18.92 -13.54 9.93
C ALA A 255 19.75 -13.47 8.63
N ASN A 256 19.24 -12.77 7.60
CA ASN A 256 19.95 -12.61 6.33
C ASN A 256 21.11 -11.61 6.39
N VAL A 257 21.06 -10.61 7.28
CA VAL A 257 22.15 -9.65 7.49
C VAL A 257 23.32 -10.29 8.27
N LEU A 258 23.06 -11.33 9.07
CA LEU A 258 24.06 -12.02 9.88
C LEU A 258 24.76 -13.17 9.14
N GLN A 259 24.47 -13.45 7.87
CA GLN A 259 25.27 -14.34 7.04
C GLN A 259 26.28 -13.52 6.21
N PRO A 260 27.55 -13.42 6.64
CA PRO A 260 28.58 -12.90 5.76
C PRO A 260 28.68 -13.85 4.56
N THR A 261 28.49 -13.31 3.37
CA THR A 261 28.80 -14.03 2.12
C THR A 261 30.26 -14.47 2.16
N ALA A 262 30.49 -15.78 2.27
CA ALA A 262 31.78 -16.41 2.17
C ALA A 262 32.31 -16.36 0.72
#